data_5338032980ce9411ec49464a823b4e3c
#
_entry.id   5338032980ce9411ec49464a823b4e3c
#
_cell.length_a   1.000
_cell.length_b   1.000
_cell.length_c   1.000
_cell.angle_alpha   90.00
_cell.angle_beta   90.00
_cell.angle_gamma   90.00
#
_symmetry.space_group_name_H-M   'P 1'
#
loop_
_entity.id
_entity.type
_entity.pdbx_description
1 polymer ?
#
loop_
_entity_poly.entity_id
_entity_poly.type
_entity_poly.pdbx_seq_one_letter_code
_entity_poly.pdbx_strand_id
1 'polypeptide(L)'
;DFCIQAAHDENLEVVQVATVTDKNRLTMKYMGDTIVDISRDFLDEAGAKRYQDIHVELPDFDKAPFNPEAKENFTETTKEVLSRLSTASQKGLVERFDSSIGNGTVLSPFGGKTYRTETEGMAALIPVLGKETTTCSLMSYGYSPLISEWSPYHGAINAVVESVAKIIAMGGTWHTIRFSFQEFFEKLLNDPKRWGKPFSALLGAYRAQEELLLPSIGGKDSMSGSFEDLDVPPTLVSFAITGGDVHKVITPELKEAGHVLVEFMLPKDEFHVFDFEALRKQFDAVEALIQSGKAYSAYTVKDGGLVEAVYKMAFGNEIGVAFDDALTLNDLVEKNFGHIIVEVDNAEVVAGYENVRIIASTNEEKAVSYKGEKVTLDDAYEINCAPLESVYPTTAKAPTTEVRTGDCNERGKMFASKKYDEVNVVIPVFPGTNCEFDSKRAFEKAGAKVQLVLIRNKTEEDIKKSVDELEEAIHNAQIM
;
A
#
# COMPACT_ATOMS: atom_id res chain seq x y z
N ASP A 1 -30.96 14.00 19.79
CA ASP A 1 -32.23 13.58 19.13
C ASP A 1 -31.94 12.93 17.77
N PHE A 2 -31.15 13.53 16.87
CA PHE A 2 -30.82 12.95 15.55
C PHE A 2 -30.18 11.55 15.66
N CYS A 3 -29.15 11.39 16.49
CA CYS A 3 -28.47 10.09 16.68
C CYS A 3 -29.41 9.02 17.25
N ILE A 4 -30.32 9.41 18.14
CA ILE A 4 -31.31 8.50 18.73
C ILE A 4 -32.27 8.02 17.63
N GLN A 5 -32.78 8.95 16.82
CA GLN A 5 -33.68 8.60 15.72
C GLN A 5 -32.98 7.71 14.67
N ALA A 6 -31.77 8.09 14.26
CA ALA A 6 -31.00 7.31 13.29
C ALA A 6 -30.73 5.87 13.78
N ALA A 7 -30.41 5.69 15.08
CA ALA A 7 -30.23 4.36 15.63
C ALA A 7 -31.54 3.54 15.67
N HIS A 8 -32.66 4.19 15.97
CA HIS A 8 -33.97 3.53 15.93
C HIS A 8 -34.34 3.12 14.50
N ASP A 9 -34.03 3.96 13.51
CA ASP A 9 -34.32 3.66 12.10
C ASP A 9 -33.54 2.42 11.65
N GLU A 10 -32.31 2.23 12.15
CA GLU A 10 -31.45 1.05 11.91
C GLU A 10 -31.68 -0.12 12.86
N ASN A 11 -32.78 -0.12 13.63
CA ASN A 11 -33.09 -1.16 14.64
C ASN A 11 -32.02 -1.35 15.72
N LEU A 12 -31.29 -0.30 16.06
CA LEU A 12 -30.25 -0.32 17.10
C LEU A 12 -30.77 0.24 18.42
N GLU A 13 -30.31 -0.32 19.55
CA GLU A 13 -30.50 0.28 20.86
C GLU A 13 -29.54 1.45 21.02
N VAL A 14 -30.05 2.53 21.62
CA VAL A 14 -29.26 3.73 21.91
C VAL A 14 -29.70 4.33 23.24
N VAL A 15 -28.72 4.62 24.07
CA VAL A 15 -28.94 5.25 25.39
C VAL A 15 -27.93 6.38 25.60
N GLN A 16 -28.37 7.48 26.13
CA GLN A 16 -27.45 8.51 26.58
C GLN A 16 -26.77 8.03 27.87
N VAL A 17 -25.45 7.82 27.81
CA VAL A 17 -24.67 7.31 28.96
C VAL A 17 -23.95 8.41 29.75
N ALA A 18 -23.75 9.60 29.13
CA ALA A 18 -23.03 10.69 29.77
C ALA A 18 -23.45 12.06 29.23
N THR A 19 -23.07 13.09 29.94
CA THR A 19 -23.17 14.50 29.56
C THR A 19 -21.79 15.14 29.73
N VAL A 20 -21.29 15.82 28.68
CA VAL A 20 -20.05 16.59 28.77
C VAL A 20 -20.27 17.83 29.63
N THR A 21 -19.35 18.10 30.55
CA THR A 21 -19.41 19.25 31.48
C THR A 21 -18.09 20.04 31.40
N ASP A 22 -18.11 21.24 31.91
CA ASP A 22 -16.95 22.14 32.06
C ASP A 22 -16.17 21.96 33.37
N LYS A 23 -16.51 20.93 34.16
CA LYS A 23 -15.96 20.73 35.52
C LYS A 23 -14.54 20.16 35.55
N ASN A 24 -13.94 19.87 34.41
CA ASN A 24 -12.60 19.22 34.27
C ASN A 24 -12.47 17.93 35.14
N ARG A 25 -13.56 17.17 35.27
CA ARG A 25 -13.64 15.94 36.07
C ARG A 25 -14.42 14.86 35.34
N LEU A 26 -14.00 13.61 35.49
CA LEU A 26 -14.79 12.43 35.18
C LEU A 26 -15.57 12.03 36.45
N THR A 27 -16.88 12.11 36.38
CA THR A 27 -17.75 11.71 37.47
C THR A 27 -18.69 10.61 36.99
N MET A 28 -18.73 9.47 37.70
CA MET A 28 -19.67 8.38 37.44
C MET A 28 -20.59 8.18 38.64
N LYS A 29 -21.86 7.96 38.38
CA LYS A 29 -22.88 7.67 39.38
C LYS A 29 -23.50 6.30 39.11
N TYR A 30 -23.76 5.55 40.18
CA TYR A 30 -24.53 4.34 40.17
C TYR A 30 -25.57 4.33 41.25
N MET A 31 -26.82 4.10 40.92
CA MET A 31 -27.97 4.15 41.84
C MET A 31 -28.06 5.43 42.70
N GLY A 32 -27.58 6.56 42.17
CA GLY A 32 -27.57 7.87 42.85
C GLY A 32 -26.27 8.21 43.58
N ASP A 33 -25.44 7.22 43.89
CA ASP A 33 -24.17 7.41 44.57
C ASP A 33 -23.04 7.70 43.56
N THR A 34 -22.14 8.60 43.92
CA THR A 34 -20.93 8.87 43.13
C THR A 34 -19.90 7.77 43.42
N ILE A 35 -19.60 6.96 42.39
CA ILE A 35 -18.64 5.86 42.48
C ILE A 35 -17.27 6.22 41.89
N VAL A 36 -17.20 7.22 41.01
CA VAL A 36 -15.98 7.79 40.48
C VAL A 36 -16.06 9.30 40.45
N ASP A 37 -15.02 9.96 40.90
CA ASP A 37 -14.85 11.42 40.84
C ASP A 37 -13.36 11.74 40.73
N ILE A 38 -12.84 11.82 39.50
CA ILE A 38 -11.39 11.94 39.18
C ILE A 38 -11.17 13.20 38.36
N SER A 39 -10.14 13.99 38.69
CA SER A 39 -9.76 15.15 37.87
C SER A 39 -9.18 14.71 36.50
N ARG A 40 -9.42 15.51 35.47
CA ARG A 40 -8.82 15.30 34.16
C ARG A 40 -7.32 15.42 34.23
N ASP A 41 -6.77 16.34 35.04
CA ASP A 41 -5.33 16.49 35.22
C ASP A 41 -4.67 15.17 35.68
N PHE A 42 -5.35 14.45 36.61
CA PHE A 42 -4.88 13.14 37.05
C PHE A 42 -4.93 12.08 35.92
N LEU A 43 -5.99 12.08 35.12
CA LEU A 43 -6.16 11.14 34.02
C LEU A 43 -5.14 11.40 32.89
N ASP A 44 -4.91 12.67 32.57
CA ASP A 44 -4.04 13.09 31.46
C ASP A 44 -2.55 12.81 31.78
N GLU A 45 -2.14 12.90 33.05
CA GLU A 45 -0.74 12.62 33.48
C GLU A 45 -0.56 11.23 34.13
N ALA A 46 -1.58 10.38 34.14
CA ALA A 46 -1.56 9.10 34.88
C ALA A 46 -1.10 9.23 36.34
N GLY A 47 -1.28 10.41 36.95
CA GLY A 47 -0.99 10.72 38.34
C GLY A 47 0.48 10.90 38.72
N ALA A 48 1.43 10.75 37.79
CA ALA A 48 2.85 10.90 38.09
C ALA A 48 3.67 11.36 36.88
N LYS A 49 4.48 12.39 37.06
CA LYS A 49 5.48 12.78 36.06
C LYS A 49 6.57 11.72 36.00
N ARG A 50 6.89 11.28 34.80
CA ARG A 50 7.96 10.33 34.54
C ARG A 50 9.06 11.02 33.75
N TYR A 51 10.30 10.70 34.08
CA TYR A 51 11.48 11.21 33.40
C TYR A 51 12.31 10.03 32.92
N GLN A 52 12.89 10.16 31.74
CA GLN A 52 13.78 9.18 31.16
C GLN A 52 14.94 9.90 30.49
N ASP A 53 16.17 9.49 30.83
CA ASP A 53 17.35 9.91 30.10
C ASP A 53 17.38 9.21 28.73
N ILE A 54 17.77 9.96 27.71
CA ILE A 54 17.84 9.48 26.31
C ILE A 54 19.26 9.69 25.83
N HIS A 55 19.85 8.66 25.23
CA HIS A 55 21.14 8.72 24.56
C HIS A 55 21.01 8.29 23.10
N VAL A 56 21.12 9.24 22.17
CA VAL A 56 21.15 8.97 20.72
C VAL A 56 22.58 8.62 20.33
N GLU A 57 22.76 7.42 19.78
CA GLU A 57 24.04 6.99 19.21
C GLU A 57 24.21 7.50 17.79
N LEU A 58 25.37 8.03 17.46
CA LEU A 58 25.71 8.39 16.09
C LEU A 58 26.03 7.12 15.29
N PRO A 59 25.59 7.03 14.00
CA PRO A 59 25.94 5.89 13.18
C PRO A 59 27.42 5.87 12.82
N ASP A 60 27.94 4.68 12.59
CA ASP A 60 29.27 4.48 11.99
C ASP A 60 29.15 4.67 10.48
N PHE A 61 29.60 5.80 9.95
CA PHE A 61 29.47 6.15 8.54
C PHE A 61 30.30 5.24 7.61
N ASP A 62 31.38 4.60 8.13
CA ASP A 62 32.15 3.62 7.35
C ASP A 62 31.36 2.32 7.09
N LYS A 63 30.30 2.09 7.85
CA LYS A 63 29.39 0.93 7.73
C LYS A 63 28.02 1.29 7.13
N ALA A 64 27.92 2.44 6.49
CA ALA A 64 26.67 2.84 5.84
C ALA A 64 26.22 1.78 4.81
N PRO A 65 24.92 1.38 4.80
CA PRO A 65 24.44 0.29 3.97
C PRO A 65 24.27 0.66 2.48
N PHE A 66 24.70 1.85 2.08
CA PHE A 66 24.52 2.37 0.72
C PHE A 66 25.61 1.93 -0.26
N ASN A 67 26.74 1.41 0.22
CA ASN A 67 27.86 1.00 -0.61
C ASN A 67 27.44 -0.15 -1.56
N PRO A 68 27.75 -0.04 -2.86
CA PRO A 68 27.45 -1.09 -3.80
C PRO A 68 28.32 -2.34 -3.59
N GLU A 69 27.72 -3.51 -3.72
CA GLU A 69 28.38 -4.81 -3.58
C GLU A 69 28.15 -5.67 -4.83
N ALA A 70 28.68 -5.23 -5.98
CA ALA A 70 28.60 -6.03 -7.20
C ALA A 70 29.52 -7.27 -7.09
N LYS A 71 29.10 -8.36 -7.71
CA LYS A 71 29.92 -9.57 -7.90
C LYS A 71 30.88 -9.42 -9.09
N GLU A 72 31.56 -10.49 -9.47
CA GLU A 72 32.58 -10.46 -10.52
C GLU A 72 32.03 -10.10 -11.89
N ASN A 73 30.77 -10.47 -12.17
CA ASN A 73 30.10 -10.24 -13.45
C ASN A 73 28.60 -9.99 -13.28
N PHE A 74 27.92 -9.62 -14.36
CA PHE A 74 26.51 -9.29 -14.34
C PHE A 74 25.61 -10.48 -13.95
N THR A 75 25.90 -11.66 -14.48
CA THR A 75 25.10 -12.86 -14.21
C THR A 75 25.11 -13.24 -12.74
N GLU A 76 26.27 -13.26 -12.09
CA GLU A 76 26.39 -13.58 -10.67
C GLU A 76 25.83 -12.45 -9.78
N THR A 77 25.99 -11.21 -10.20
CA THR A 77 25.40 -10.05 -9.52
C THR A 77 23.86 -10.13 -9.53
N THR A 78 23.27 -10.44 -10.68
CA THR A 78 21.81 -10.61 -10.84
C THR A 78 21.29 -11.73 -9.93
N LYS A 79 21.94 -12.89 -9.92
CA LYS A 79 21.56 -14.02 -9.08
C LYS A 79 21.60 -13.67 -7.59
N GLU A 80 22.68 -13.02 -7.18
CA GLU A 80 22.85 -12.63 -5.78
C GLU A 80 21.79 -11.61 -5.35
N VAL A 81 21.57 -10.56 -6.16
CA VAL A 81 20.58 -9.53 -5.85
C VAL A 81 19.17 -10.11 -5.77
N LEU A 82 18.75 -10.88 -6.78
CA LEU A 82 17.38 -11.42 -6.85
C LEU A 82 17.11 -12.53 -5.83
N SER A 83 18.15 -13.19 -5.29
CA SER A 83 18.00 -14.21 -4.25
C SER A 83 18.04 -13.68 -2.83
N ARG A 84 18.21 -12.38 -2.61
CA ARG A 84 18.14 -11.77 -1.28
C ARG A 84 16.73 -11.85 -0.73
N LEU A 85 16.60 -12.06 0.58
CA LEU A 85 15.29 -12.05 1.24
C LEU A 85 14.58 -10.68 1.11
N SER A 86 15.36 -9.59 1.08
CA SER A 86 14.85 -8.21 0.94
C SER A 86 14.27 -7.90 -0.45
N THR A 87 14.72 -8.61 -1.49
CA THR A 87 14.26 -8.42 -2.88
C THR A 87 13.31 -9.52 -3.35
N ALA A 88 13.22 -10.63 -2.60
CA ALA A 88 12.43 -11.82 -2.95
C ALA A 88 10.96 -11.49 -3.21
N SER A 89 10.37 -12.15 -4.19
CA SER A 89 8.94 -12.01 -4.48
C SER A 89 8.09 -12.50 -3.32
N GLN A 90 7.15 -11.66 -2.89
CA GLN A 90 6.19 -11.99 -1.84
C GLN A 90 4.89 -12.58 -2.40
N LYS A 91 4.86 -12.98 -3.67
CA LYS A 91 3.65 -13.45 -4.35
C LYS A 91 2.93 -14.56 -3.60
N GLY A 92 3.65 -15.60 -3.18
CA GLY A 92 3.06 -16.71 -2.44
C GLY A 92 2.43 -16.32 -1.11
N LEU A 93 2.93 -15.26 -0.45
CA LEU A 93 2.33 -14.69 0.75
C LEU A 93 1.09 -13.86 0.40
N VAL A 94 1.20 -12.95 -0.55
CA VAL A 94 0.15 -12.00 -0.94
C VAL A 94 -1.09 -12.73 -1.46
N GLU A 95 -0.92 -13.77 -2.28
CA GLU A 95 -2.03 -14.54 -2.86
C GLU A 95 -2.85 -15.37 -1.85
N ARG A 96 -2.42 -15.43 -0.57
CA ARG A 96 -3.19 -16.05 0.52
C ARG A 96 -4.22 -15.13 1.13
N PHE A 97 -4.21 -13.86 0.80
CA PHE A 97 -5.12 -12.85 1.29
C PHE A 97 -5.97 -12.28 0.16
N ASP A 98 -7.08 -11.65 0.52
CA ASP A 98 -7.87 -10.89 -0.44
C ASP A 98 -7.05 -9.74 -1.00
N SER A 99 -6.75 -9.82 -2.28
CA SER A 99 -5.93 -8.84 -2.99
C SER A 99 -6.74 -7.77 -3.71
N SER A 100 -8.06 -7.81 -3.57
CA SER A 100 -8.98 -6.87 -4.23
C SER A 100 -9.94 -6.25 -3.22
N ILE A 101 -10.38 -5.02 -3.51
CA ILE A 101 -11.42 -4.31 -2.76
C ILE A 101 -12.69 -4.28 -3.61
N GLY A 102 -13.31 -5.44 -3.78
CA GLY A 102 -14.48 -5.60 -4.61
C GLY A 102 -14.30 -4.94 -5.98
N ASN A 103 -15.30 -4.18 -6.43
CA ASN A 103 -15.23 -3.43 -7.70
C ASN A 103 -14.39 -2.15 -7.64
N GLY A 104 -13.85 -1.80 -6.47
CA GLY A 104 -13.08 -0.57 -6.28
C GLY A 104 -11.59 -0.70 -6.60
N THR A 105 -11.06 -1.91 -6.77
CA THR A 105 -9.63 -2.13 -7.02
C THR A 105 -9.20 -1.54 -8.37
N VAL A 106 -8.21 -0.65 -8.34
CA VAL A 106 -7.58 -0.05 -9.52
C VAL A 106 -6.22 -0.69 -9.79
N LEU A 107 -5.40 -0.86 -8.75
CA LEU A 107 -4.14 -1.58 -8.81
C LEU A 107 -4.24 -2.88 -8.01
N SER A 108 -3.99 -3.99 -8.68
CA SER A 108 -3.76 -5.29 -8.02
C SER A 108 -2.33 -5.36 -7.47
N PRO A 109 -2.02 -6.24 -6.49
CA PRO A 109 -0.66 -6.39 -5.96
C PRO A 109 0.39 -6.76 -7.00
N PHE A 110 -0.02 -7.41 -8.07
CA PHE A 110 0.82 -7.75 -9.22
C PHE A 110 0.16 -7.32 -10.51
N GLY A 111 0.97 -6.97 -11.52
CA GLY A 111 0.52 -6.49 -12.82
C GLY A 111 1.19 -7.18 -14.01
N GLY A 112 0.79 -6.73 -15.19
CA GLY A 112 1.24 -7.25 -16.47
C GLY A 112 0.50 -8.50 -16.93
N LYS A 113 0.77 -8.94 -18.16
CA LYS A 113 0.15 -10.11 -18.80
C LYS A 113 0.40 -11.42 -18.02
N THR A 114 1.55 -11.51 -17.36
CA THR A 114 1.95 -12.70 -16.60
C THR A 114 1.61 -12.59 -15.12
N TYR A 115 1.13 -11.44 -14.67
CA TYR A 115 0.83 -11.18 -13.26
C TYR A 115 2.06 -11.39 -12.34
N ARG A 116 3.24 -10.88 -12.78
CA ARG A 116 4.53 -11.08 -12.10
C ARG A 116 5.21 -9.78 -11.63
N THR A 117 4.81 -8.61 -12.13
CA THR A 117 5.37 -7.32 -11.69
C THR A 117 4.67 -6.87 -10.40
N GLU A 118 5.43 -6.70 -9.33
CA GLU A 118 4.94 -6.16 -8.06
C GLU A 118 4.58 -4.68 -8.21
N THR A 119 3.40 -4.27 -7.72
CA THR A 119 3.00 -2.86 -7.73
C THR A 119 3.62 -2.10 -6.56
N GLU A 120 3.76 -0.79 -6.71
CA GLU A 120 4.39 0.07 -5.71
C GLU A 120 3.49 0.38 -4.49
N GLY A 121 2.21 0.07 -4.60
CA GLY A 121 1.24 0.29 -3.55
C GLY A 121 -0.17 -0.08 -4.02
N MET A 122 -1.17 0.53 -3.42
CA MET A 122 -2.58 0.28 -3.67
C MET A 122 -3.25 1.52 -4.27
N ALA A 123 -4.10 1.34 -5.27
CA ALA A 123 -5.07 2.33 -5.70
C ALA A 123 -6.47 1.71 -5.75
N ALA A 124 -7.45 2.39 -5.17
CA ALA A 124 -8.84 1.94 -5.12
C ALA A 124 -9.81 3.11 -5.28
N LEU A 125 -10.89 2.89 -6.03
CA LEU A 125 -11.99 3.86 -6.15
C LEU A 125 -12.62 4.14 -4.79
N ILE A 126 -12.94 5.39 -4.54
CA ILE A 126 -13.71 5.78 -3.35
C ILE A 126 -15.13 5.22 -3.49
N PRO A 127 -15.62 4.43 -2.52
CA PRO A 127 -16.98 3.92 -2.57
C PRO A 127 -17.99 5.06 -2.41
N VAL A 128 -18.90 5.18 -3.37
CA VAL A 128 -20.02 6.14 -3.33
C VAL A 128 -21.33 5.41 -3.53
N LEU A 129 -22.34 5.74 -2.71
CA LEU A 129 -23.65 5.11 -2.80
C LEU A 129 -24.47 5.70 -3.96
N GLY A 130 -24.95 4.81 -4.83
CA GLY A 130 -25.87 5.16 -5.94
C GLY A 130 -25.25 6.05 -7.02
N LYS A 131 -23.94 6.17 -7.09
CA LYS A 131 -23.20 6.97 -8.08
C LYS A 131 -21.91 6.27 -8.47
N GLU A 132 -21.30 6.75 -9.54
CA GLU A 132 -19.93 6.37 -9.96
C GLU A 132 -18.99 7.56 -9.72
N THR A 133 -17.71 7.25 -9.54
CA THR A 133 -16.64 8.25 -9.38
C THR A 133 -15.37 7.77 -10.04
N THR A 134 -14.55 8.70 -10.52
CA THR A 134 -13.18 8.45 -10.97
C THR A 134 -12.16 8.77 -9.85
N THR A 135 -12.63 9.29 -8.72
CA THR A 135 -11.76 9.56 -7.58
C THR A 135 -11.32 8.25 -6.93
N CYS A 136 -10.02 8.11 -6.73
CA CYS A 136 -9.43 6.98 -6.04
C CYS A 136 -8.55 7.43 -4.88
N SER A 137 -8.33 6.53 -3.93
CA SER A 137 -7.26 6.65 -2.94
C SER A 137 -6.03 5.92 -3.44
N LEU A 138 -4.85 6.50 -3.22
CA LEU A 138 -3.56 5.85 -3.44
C LEU A 138 -2.86 5.73 -2.10
N MET A 139 -2.31 4.56 -1.82
CA MET A 139 -1.58 4.27 -0.57
C MET A 139 -0.30 3.52 -0.88
N SER A 140 0.76 3.88 -0.16
CA SER A 140 2.04 3.21 -0.21
C SER A 140 2.66 3.11 1.17
N TYR A 141 3.77 2.40 1.29
CA TYR A 141 4.59 2.42 2.48
C TYR A 141 6.07 2.47 2.13
N GLY A 142 6.88 2.94 3.08
CA GLY A 142 8.34 2.91 3.01
C GLY A 142 8.93 2.37 4.32
N TYR A 143 9.95 1.53 4.19
CA TYR A 143 10.74 1.00 5.30
C TYR A 143 11.93 0.19 4.80
N SER A 144 13.10 0.41 5.39
CA SER A 144 14.28 -0.42 5.18
C SER A 144 14.88 -0.84 6.53
N PRO A 145 14.86 -2.14 6.88
CA PRO A 145 15.49 -2.62 8.10
C PRO A 145 17.00 -2.35 8.13
N LEU A 146 17.68 -2.47 7.01
CA LEU A 146 19.13 -2.24 6.90
C LEU A 146 19.53 -0.82 7.27
N ILE A 147 18.80 0.18 6.74
CA ILE A 147 19.08 1.59 7.06
C ILE A 147 18.70 1.87 8.50
N SER A 148 17.59 1.33 8.97
CA SER A 148 17.08 1.56 10.33
C SER A 148 17.98 0.94 11.41
N GLU A 149 18.59 -0.22 11.16
CA GLU A 149 19.59 -0.82 12.05
C GLU A 149 20.87 0.00 12.11
N TRP A 150 21.33 0.50 10.97
CA TRP A 150 22.51 1.37 10.92
C TRP A 150 22.25 2.71 11.60
N SER A 151 21.10 3.33 11.32
CA SER A 151 20.68 4.61 11.89
C SER A 151 19.16 4.76 11.83
N PRO A 152 18.46 4.74 12.97
CA PRO A 152 17.02 4.96 13.01
C PRO A 152 16.61 6.32 12.43
N TYR A 153 17.44 7.35 12.57
CA TYR A 153 17.22 8.67 11.96
C TYR A 153 17.15 8.62 10.44
N HIS A 154 18.17 8.00 9.82
CA HIS A 154 18.19 7.86 8.35
C HIS A 154 17.13 6.87 7.87
N GLY A 155 16.88 5.82 8.65
CA GLY A 155 15.80 4.86 8.36
C GLY A 155 14.44 5.54 8.24
N ALA A 156 14.12 6.42 9.19
CA ALA A 156 12.87 7.16 9.17
C ALA A 156 12.77 8.17 8.01
N ILE A 157 13.86 8.92 7.73
CA ILE A 157 13.90 9.82 6.56
C ILE A 157 13.66 9.03 5.27
N ASN A 158 14.40 7.92 5.07
CA ASN A 158 14.25 7.10 3.87
C ASN A 158 12.86 6.46 3.78
N ALA A 159 12.26 6.03 4.89
CA ALA A 159 10.89 5.51 4.91
C ALA A 159 9.86 6.53 4.41
N VAL A 160 9.98 7.79 4.85
CA VAL A 160 9.11 8.87 4.37
C VAL A 160 9.33 9.13 2.89
N VAL A 161 10.59 9.31 2.46
CA VAL A 161 10.93 9.59 1.05
C VAL A 161 10.48 8.45 0.13
N GLU A 162 10.70 7.19 0.51
CA GLU A 162 10.28 6.01 -0.27
C GLU A 162 8.75 5.96 -0.41
N SER A 163 8.00 6.20 0.67
CA SER A 163 6.55 6.19 0.60
C SER A 163 6.00 7.28 -0.33
N VAL A 164 6.63 8.46 -0.35
CA VAL A 164 6.26 9.54 -1.29
C VAL A 164 6.62 9.17 -2.73
N ALA A 165 7.84 8.66 -2.97
CA ALA A 165 8.30 8.25 -4.30
C ALA A 165 7.37 7.19 -4.92
N LYS A 166 6.91 6.22 -4.14
CA LYS A 166 5.94 5.20 -4.57
C LYS A 166 4.58 5.79 -4.96
N ILE A 167 4.06 6.77 -4.21
CA ILE A 167 2.83 7.47 -4.59
C ILE A 167 3.00 8.14 -5.97
N ILE A 168 4.13 8.83 -6.18
CA ILE A 168 4.42 9.48 -7.47
C ILE A 168 4.54 8.44 -8.59
N ALA A 169 5.27 7.34 -8.36
CA ALA A 169 5.45 6.27 -9.32
C ALA A 169 4.12 5.60 -9.74
N MET A 170 3.10 5.66 -8.90
CA MET A 170 1.74 5.20 -9.23
C MET A 170 0.87 6.27 -9.93
N GLY A 171 1.38 7.47 -10.15
CA GLY A 171 0.64 8.58 -10.75
C GLY A 171 -0.14 9.46 -9.76
N GLY A 172 0.14 9.33 -8.47
CA GLY A 172 -0.46 10.17 -7.43
C GLY A 172 0.22 11.53 -7.29
N THR A 173 -0.52 12.50 -6.74
CA THR A 173 -0.01 13.84 -6.42
C THR A 173 0.60 13.84 -5.02
N TRP A 174 1.88 14.24 -4.92
CA TRP A 174 2.60 14.14 -3.66
C TRP A 174 2.29 15.29 -2.68
N HIS A 175 2.00 16.49 -3.15
CA HIS A 175 1.72 17.67 -2.29
C HIS A 175 0.50 17.51 -1.36
N THR A 176 -0.40 16.59 -1.65
CA THR A 176 -1.61 16.33 -0.86
C THR A 176 -1.49 15.11 0.07
N ILE A 177 -0.32 14.48 0.10
CA ILE A 177 -0.08 13.32 0.94
C ILE A 177 -0.29 13.66 2.43
N ARG A 178 -0.82 12.68 3.16
CA ARG A 178 -0.83 12.63 4.62
C ARG A 178 -0.21 11.34 5.07
N PHE A 179 0.60 11.39 6.14
CA PHE A 179 1.25 10.21 6.67
C PHE A 179 0.52 9.62 7.86
N SER A 180 0.70 8.32 8.05
CA SER A 180 0.48 7.62 9.30
C SER A 180 1.71 6.77 9.59
N PHE A 181 2.28 6.89 10.79
CA PHE A 181 3.51 6.16 11.12
C PHE A 181 3.19 4.97 12.01
N GLN A 182 3.83 3.84 11.72
CA GLN A 182 3.80 2.67 12.57
C GLN A 182 5.20 2.45 13.13
N GLU A 183 5.32 2.57 14.44
CA GLU A 183 6.58 2.31 15.15
C GLU A 183 6.54 0.98 15.89
N PHE A 184 7.66 0.24 15.82
CA PHE A 184 7.85 -0.99 16.56
C PHE A 184 9.31 -1.13 16.97
N PHE A 185 9.55 -1.06 18.27
CA PHE A 185 10.88 -1.10 18.86
C PHE A 185 10.97 -2.21 19.91
N GLU A 186 12.19 -2.57 20.26
CA GLU A 186 12.51 -3.45 21.39
C GLU A 186 11.96 -2.91 22.71
N LYS A 187 11.91 -3.72 23.75
CA LYS A 187 11.58 -3.27 25.09
C LYS A 187 12.63 -2.28 25.59
N LEU A 188 12.19 -1.05 25.86
CA LEU A 188 13.10 0.06 26.17
C LEU A 188 13.72 -0.04 27.57
N LEU A 189 12.99 -0.63 28.52
CA LEU A 189 13.42 -0.76 29.91
C LEU A 189 13.86 0.61 30.50
N ASN A 190 14.90 0.64 31.35
CA ASN A 190 15.52 1.87 31.86
C ASN A 190 16.87 2.14 31.15
N ASP A 191 17.00 1.75 29.89
CA ASP A 191 18.25 1.91 29.13
C ASP A 191 18.15 3.16 28.24
N PRO A 192 18.97 4.22 28.50
CA PRO A 192 18.96 5.45 27.72
C PRO A 192 19.25 5.24 26.22
N LYS A 193 20.06 4.23 25.85
CA LYS A 193 20.37 3.94 24.44
C LYS A 193 19.19 3.31 23.72
N ARG A 194 18.48 2.39 24.39
CA ARG A 194 17.24 1.82 23.84
C ARG A 194 16.19 2.91 23.60
N TRP A 195 16.05 3.86 24.53
CA TRP A 195 15.19 5.04 24.37
C TRP A 195 15.67 6.00 23.27
N GLY A 196 16.97 6.00 23.00
CA GLY A 196 17.57 6.79 21.93
C GLY A 196 17.09 6.39 20.53
N LYS A 197 16.78 5.10 20.30
CA LYS A 197 16.39 4.59 18.98
C LYS A 197 15.03 5.16 18.50
N PRO A 198 13.90 5.02 19.22
CA PRO A 198 12.63 5.63 18.79
C PRO A 198 12.72 7.16 18.74
N PHE A 199 13.45 7.79 19.67
CA PHE A 199 13.65 9.24 19.62
C PHE A 199 14.41 9.67 18.35
N SER A 200 15.45 8.95 17.96
CA SER A 200 16.21 9.18 16.74
C SER A 200 15.37 9.01 15.48
N ALA A 201 14.55 7.95 15.43
CA ALA A 201 13.60 7.73 14.32
C ALA A 201 12.57 8.85 14.23
N LEU A 202 12.00 9.27 15.35
CA LEU A 202 11.05 10.38 15.40
C LEU A 202 11.66 11.69 14.89
N LEU A 203 12.92 12.00 15.24
CA LEU A 203 13.62 13.18 14.71
C LEU A 203 13.81 13.10 13.19
N GLY A 204 14.12 11.91 12.65
CA GLY A 204 14.23 11.71 11.21
C GLY A 204 12.90 11.92 10.48
N ALA A 205 11.83 11.32 10.99
CA ALA A 205 10.48 11.49 10.44
C ALA A 205 10.00 12.94 10.54
N TYR A 206 10.28 13.61 11.66
CA TYR A 206 9.95 15.02 11.85
C TYR A 206 10.65 15.91 10.81
N ARG A 207 11.97 15.72 10.63
CA ARG A 207 12.73 16.46 9.62
C ARG A 207 12.17 16.25 8.22
N ALA A 208 11.89 15.01 7.83
CA ALA A 208 11.34 14.73 6.50
C ALA A 208 9.97 15.40 6.29
N GLN A 209 9.10 15.41 7.29
CA GLN A 209 7.81 16.11 7.22
C GLN A 209 7.96 17.63 7.08
N GLU A 210 8.87 18.25 7.85
CA GLU A 210 9.13 19.68 7.77
C GLU A 210 9.69 20.07 6.41
N GLU A 211 10.68 19.32 5.92
CA GLU A 211 11.33 19.61 4.64
C GLU A 211 10.41 19.37 3.43
N LEU A 212 9.52 18.37 3.50
CA LEU A 212 8.54 18.11 2.45
C LEU A 212 7.24 18.92 2.60
N LEU A 213 7.03 19.58 3.73
CA LEU A 213 5.78 20.29 4.09
C LEU A 213 4.55 19.34 4.08
N LEU A 214 4.75 18.10 4.48
CA LEU A 214 3.73 17.06 4.50
C LEU A 214 3.48 16.58 5.94
N PRO A 215 2.28 16.77 6.49
CA PRO A 215 2.00 16.37 7.86
C PRO A 215 1.60 14.90 7.99
N SER A 216 1.89 14.32 9.16
CA SER A 216 1.24 13.09 9.61
C SER A 216 -0.09 13.40 10.29
N ILE A 217 -1.06 12.49 10.13
CA ILE A 217 -2.37 12.56 10.81
C ILE A 217 -2.35 11.85 12.16
N GLY A 218 -1.31 11.05 12.43
CA GLY A 218 -1.15 10.24 13.61
C GLY A 218 -0.31 9.02 13.33
N GLY A 219 -0.43 8.03 14.18
CA GLY A 219 0.31 6.79 14.07
C GLY A 219 0.02 5.85 15.23
N LYS A 220 0.81 4.80 15.36
CA LYS A 220 0.79 3.84 16.45
C LYS A 220 2.21 3.42 16.77
N ASP A 221 2.57 3.45 18.01
CA ASP A 221 3.86 3.01 18.51
C ASP A 221 3.73 1.80 19.44
N SER A 222 4.77 0.97 19.47
CA SER A 222 4.88 -0.16 20.37
C SER A 222 6.34 -0.45 20.71
N MET A 223 6.63 -0.59 21.98
CA MET A 223 7.95 -0.91 22.52
C MET A 223 7.94 -2.31 23.15
N SER A 224 7.41 -3.29 22.43
CA SER A 224 7.25 -4.67 22.89
C SER A 224 8.01 -5.70 22.04
N GLY A 225 8.87 -5.24 21.14
CA GLY A 225 9.54 -6.06 20.13
C GLY A 225 10.78 -6.81 20.64
N SER A 226 10.70 -7.41 21.84
CA SER A 226 11.75 -8.28 22.37
C SER A 226 11.18 -9.62 22.77
N PHE A 227 11.82 -10.69 22.32
CA PHE A 227 11.49 -12.06 22.67
C PHE A 227 12.79 -12.82 23.00
N GLU A 228 12.96 -13.24 24.25
CA GLU A 228 14.20 -13.81 24.76
C GLU A 228 15.39 -12.90 24.45
N ASP A 229 16.39 -13.38 23.72
CA ASP A 229 17.59 -12.62 23.31
C ASP A 229 17.43 -11.92 21.94
N LEU A 230 16.24 -11.99 21.34
CA LEU A 230 15.95 -11.40 20.03
C LEU A 230 15.23 -10.07 20.19
N ASP A 231 15.83 -9.00 19.68
CA ASP A 231 15.22 -7.69 19.54
C ASP A 231 14.85 -7.44 18.05
N VAL A 232 13.71 -6.81 17.82
CA VAL A 232 13.35 -6.37 16.45
C VAL A 232 14.27 -5.23 16.01
N PRO A 233 14.56 -5.11 14.69
CA PRO A 233 15.24 -3.92 14.19
C PRO A 233 14.42 -2.66 14.51
N PRO A 234 15.08 -1.50 14.72
CA PRO A 234 14.38 -0.23 14.87
C PRO A 234 13.43 -0.01 13.71
N THR A 235 12.13 0.09 13.97
CA THR A 235 11.12 0.12 12.93
C THR A 235 10.29 1.39 13.03
N LEU A 236 10.36 2.23 12.00
CA LEU A 236 9.38 3.25 11.68
C LEU A 236 8.97 3.04 10.22
N VAL A 237 7.74 2.56 10.03
CA VAL A 237 7.11 2.44 8.71
C VAL A 237 6.34 3.72 8.43
N SER A 238 6.61 4.36 7.30
CA SER A 238 5.82 5.47 6.79
C SER A 238 4.73 4.94 5.85
N PHE A 239 3.48 5.17 6.19
CA PHE A 239 2.37 4.98 5.27
C PHE A 239 1.97 6.34 4.70
N ALA A 240 1.97 6.45 3.37
CA ALA A 240 1.53 7.64 2.65
C ALA A 240 0.16 7.39 2.01
N ILE A 241 -0.75 8.35 2.13
CA ILE A 241 -2.06 8.31 1.49
C ILE A 241 -2.36 9.64 0.80
N THR A 242 -2.94 9.56 -0.39
CA THR A 242 -3.45 10.71 -1.13
C THR A 242 -4.71 10.36 -1.92
N GLY A 243 -5.47 11.37 -2.34
CA GLY A 243 -6.54 11.22 -3.34
C GLY A 243 -6.01 11.45 -4.75
N GLY A 244 -6.63 10.80 -5.74
CA GLY A 244 -6.25 10.95 -7.15
C GLY A 244 -7.40 10.66 -8.09
N ASP A 245 -7.13 10.72 -9.38
CA ASP A 245 -8.03 10.32 -10.46
C ASP A 245 -7.53 9.01 -11.08
N VAL A 246 -8.41 8.02 -11.21
CA VAL A 246 -8.10 6.70 -11.77
C VAL A 246 -7.45 6.77 -13.16
N HIS A 247 -7.77 7.79 -13.96
CA HIS A 247 -7.19 8.00 -15.29
C HIS A 247 -5.73 8.46 -15.28
N LYS A 248 -5.20 8.81 -14.12
CA LYS A 248 -3.80 9.22 -13.91
C LYS A 248 -2.96 8.13 -13.27
N VAL A 249 -3.58 7.06 -12.82
CA VAL A 249 -2.87 5.91 -12.24
C VAL A 249 -2.13 5.18 -13.36
N ILE A 250 -0.86 4.91 -13.14
CA ILE A 250 -0.01 4.11 -14.01
C ILE A 250 0.48 2.85 -13.28
N THR A 251 0.84 1.83 -14.03
CA THR A 251 1.30 0.55 -13.51
C THR A 251 2.79 0.36 -13.79
N PRO A 252 3.52 -0.38 -12.94
CA PRO A 252 4.99 -0.42 -13.00
C PRO A 252 5.57 -1.33 -14.11
N GLU A 253 4.80 -2.28 -14.65
CA GLU A 253 5.34 -3.16 -15.71
C GLU A 253 5.67 -2.39 -16.99
N LEU A 254 6.78 -2.73 -17.66
CA LEU A 254 7.18 -2.16 -18.95
C LEU A 254 6.10 -2.35 -20.00
N LYS A 255 5.91 -1.37 -20.90
CA LYS A 255 4.80 -1.33 -21.84
C LYS A 255 5.19 -1.75 -23.26
N GLU A 256 6.30 -1.25 -23.78
CA GLU A 256 6.70 -1.48 -25.17
C GLU A 256 8.21 -1.68 -25.32
N ALA A 257 8.61 -2.43 -26.34
CA ALA A 257 9.99 -2.54 -26.78
C ALA A 257 10.38 -1.29 -27.60
N GLY A 258 11.61 -0.85 -27.48
CA GLY A 258 12.14 0.34 -28.14
C GLY A 258 12.03 1.62 -27.31
N HIS A 259 11.47 1.54 -26.11
CA HIS A 259 11.45 2.63 -25.14
C HIS A 259 12.78 2.78 -24.40
N VAL A 260 12.93 3.88 -23.68
CA VAL A 260 14.09 4.23 -22.88
C VAL A 260 13.71 4.24 -21.41
N LEU A 261 14.58 3.68 -20.56
CA LEU A 261 14.46 3.77 -19.12
C LEU A 261 15.37 4.88 -18.59
N VAL A 262 14.81 5.78 -17.83
CA VAL A 262 15.52 6.91 -17.23
C VAL A 262 15.39 6.85 -15.70
N GLU A 263 16.47 7.19 -15.02
CA GLU A 263 16.51 7.26 -13.56
C GLU A 263 16.50 8.74 -13.14
N PHE A 264 15.54 9.12 -12.31
CA PHE A 264 15.50 10.39 -11.59
C PHE A 264 16.20 10.22 -10.26
N MET A 265 17.35 10.87 -10.13
CA MET A 265 18.24 10.71 -8.97
C MET A 265 17.93 11.73 -7.88
N LEU A 266 18.04 11.30 -6.63
CA LEU A 266 17.83 12.11 -5.43
C LEU A 266 19.18 12.37 -4.75
N PRO A 267 19.80 13.54 -4.92
CA PRO A 267 21.10 13.86 -4.33
C PRO A 267 21.07 13.79 -2.80
N LYS A 268 22.19 13.31 -2.22
CA LYS A 268 22.44 13.27 -0.77
C LYS A 268 23.75 13.99 -0.46
N ASP A 269 23.85 14.51 0.76
CA ASP A 269 25.09 15.08 1.29
C ASP A 269 26.07 13.98 1.75
N GLU A 270 27.23 14.38 2.25
CA GLU A 270 28.27 13.50 2.78
C GLU A 270 27.85 12.67 3.99
N PHE A 271 26.73 13.04 4.63
CA PHE A 271 26.11 12.30 5.74
C PHE A 271 24.95 11.43 5.31
N HIS A 272 24.77 11.18 4.00
CA HIS A 272 23.67 10.42 3.42
C HIS A 272 22.26 10.99 3.68
N VAL A 273 22.15 12.28 3.97
CA VAL A 273 20.87 12.99 4.10
C VAL A 273 20.52 13.61 2.75
N PHE A 274 19.27 13.51 2.34
CA PHE A 274 18.81 14.08 1.06
C PHE A 274 18.98 15.59 1.02
N ASP A 275 19.38 16.12 -0.14
CA ASP A 275 19.14 17.50 -0.50
C ASP A 275 17.65 17.68 -0.80
N PHE A 276 16.92 18.14 0.20
CA PHE A 276 15.46 18.23 0.12
C PHE A 276 14.98 19.28 -0.90
N GLU A 277 15.77 20.28 -1.25
CA GLU A 277 15.42 21.22 -2.31
C GLU A 277 15.48 20.52 -3.68
N ALA A 278 16.56 19.81 -3.96
CA ALA A 278 16.70 19.02 -5.17
C ALA A 278 15.65 17.89 -5.22
N LEU A 279 15.40 17.22 -4.09
CA LEU A 279 14.40 16.15 -3.98
C LEU A 279 12.99 16.66 -4.34
N ARG A 280 12.54 17.79 -3.81
CA ARG A 280 11.23 18.37 -4.15
C ARG A 280 11.13 18.67 -5.64
N LYS A 281 12.18 19.27 -6.24
CA LYS A 281 12.23 19.54 -7.69
C LYS A 281 12.12 18.26 -8.51
N GLN A 282 12.79 17.17 -8.08
CA GLN A 282 12.70 15.88 -8.75
C GLN A 282 11.31 15.25 -8.64
N PHE A 283 10.70 15.32 -7.48
CA PHE A 283 9.33 14.84 -7.28
C PHE A 283 8.33 15.60 -8.16
N ASP A 284 8.44 16.95 -8.23
CA ASP A 284 7.63 17.76 -9.12
C ASP A 284 7.86 17.38 -10.60
N ALA A 285 9.11 17.14 -10.98
CA ALA A 285 9.48 16.78 -12.35
C ALA A 285 8.87 15.43 -12.76
N VAL A 286 9.00 14.40 -11.91
CA VAL A 286 8.44 13.07 -12.19
C VAL A 286 6.91 13.12 -12.19
N GLU A 287 6.29 13.77 -11.21
CA GLU A 287 4.83 13.94 -11.18
C GLU A 287 4.35 14.61 -12.46
N ALA A 288 4.95 15.74 -12.86
CA ALA A 288 4.57 16.45 -14.08
C ALA A 288 4.75 15.58 -15.34
N LEU A 289 5.83 14.80 -15.42
CA LEU A 289 6.07 13.88 -16.53
C LEU A 289 4.97 12.83 -16.64
N ILE A 290 4.60 12.18 -15.52
CA ILE A 290 3.53 11.18 -15.47
C ILE A 290 2.19 11.83 -15.81
N GLN A 291 1.86 12.97 -15.20
CA GLN A 291 0.59 13.67 -15.43
C GLN A 291 0.44 14.15 -16.88
N SER A 292 1.55 14.40 -17.58
CA SER A 292 1.55 14.75 -19.01
C SER A 292 1.23 13.57 -19.93
N GLY A 293 1.22 12.33 -19.42
CA GLY A 293 1.03 11.11 -20.20
C GLY A 293 2.24 10.68 -21.02
N LYS A 294 3.44 11.23 -20.74
CA LYS A 294 4.70 10.88 -21.43
C LYS A 294 5.50 9.80 -20.70
N ALA A 295 5.12 9.46 -19.49
CA ALA A 295 5.63 8.32 -18.74
C ALA A 295 4.68 7.13 -18.92
N TYR A 296 5.21 5.98 -19.34
CA TYR A 296 4.43 4.77 -19.59
C TYR A 296 4.36 3.86 -18.38
N SER A 297 5.46 3.75 -17.65
CA SER A 297 5.57 3.03 -16.37
C SER A 297 6.58 3.71 -15.46
N ALA A 298 6.49 3.47 -14.17
CA ALA A 298 7.46 3.96 -13.19
C ALA A 298 7.62 2.99 -12.04
N TYR A 299 8.83 2.95 -11.44
CA TYR A 299 9.18 2.09 -10.32
C TYR A 299 10.27 2.72 -9.45
N THR A 300 10.23 2.48 -8.13
CA THR A 300 11.23 3.02 -7.21
C THR A 300 12.44 2.11 -7.06
N VAL A 301 13.62 2.69 -6.91
CA VAL A 301 14.85 1.95 -6.59
C VAL A 301 14.88 1.61 -5.11
N LYS A 302 15.26 0.37 -4.78
CA LYS A 302 15.29 -0.19 -3.41
C LYS A 302 16.62 -0.91 -3.13
N ASP A 303 16.60 -1.93 -2.26
CA ASP A 303 17.78 -2.65 -1.79
C ASP A 303 18.61 -3.33 -2.89
N GLY A 304 17.99 -3.81 -3.93
CA GLY A 304 18.67 -4.45 -5.07
C GLY A 304 19.12 -3.51 -6.18
N GLY A 305 18.98 -2.19 -5.99
CA GLY A 305 19.39 -1.20 -6.97
C GLY A 305 18.58 -1.27 -8.28
N LEU A 306 19.23 -0.86 -9.37
CA LEU A 306 18.64 -0.89 -10.72
C LEU A 306 18.37 -2.32 -11.20
N VAL A 307 19.19 -3.30 -10.78
CA VAL A 307 18.96 -4.71 -11.13
C VAL A 307 17.61 -5.17 -10.65
N GLU A 308 17.29 -5.01 -9.35
CA GLU A 308 15.98 -5.37 -8.80
C GLU A 308 14.84 -4.67 -9.54
N ALA A 309 14.94 -3.35 -9.64
CA ALA A 309 13.86 -2.53 -10.17
C ALA A 309 13.56 -2.88 -11.64
N VAL A 310 14.58 -2.98 -12.48
CA VAL A 310 14.41 -3.30 -13.91
C VAL A 310 13.85 -4.70 -14.13
N TYR A 311 14.31 -5.72 -13.39
CA TYR A 311 13.73 -7.06 -13.50
C TYR A 311 12.26 -7.08 -13.06
N LYS A 312 11.91 -6.43 -11.95
CA LYS A 312 10.53 -6.36 -11.50
C LYS A 312 9.62 -5.64 -12.50
N MET A 313 10.11 -4.57 -13.15
CA MET A 313 9.38 -3.92 -14.24
C MET A 313 9.22 -4.82 -15.47
N ALA A 314 10.24 -5.62 -15.79
CA ALA A 314 10.27 -6.46 -16.99
C ALA A 314 9.38 -7.72 -16.90
N PHE A 315 9.21 -8.29 -15.71
CA PHE A 315 8.52 -9.58 -15.52
C PHE A 315 7.08 -9.60 -16.04
N GLY A 316 6.31 -8.55 -15.80
CA GLY A 316 4.87 -8.55 -16.03
C GLY A 316 4.45 -8.67 -17.48
N ASN A 317 5.14 -8.02 -18.39
CA ASN A 317 4.88 -8.06 -19.83
C ASN A 317 5.94 -8.80 -20.63
N GLU A 318 6.95 -9.37 -19.95
CA GLU A 318 8.05 -10.12 -20.55
C GLU A 318 8.83 -9.29 -21.58
N ILE A 319 9.01 -8.00 -21.30
CA ILE A 319 9.78 -7.08 -22.15
C ILE A 319 11.24 -7.10 -21.71
N GLY A 320 12.14 -7.36 -22.66
CA GLY A 320 13.57 -7.39 -22.42
C GLY A 320 14.15 -6.00 -22.20
N VAL A 321 15.32 -5.94 -21.57
CA VAL A 321 16.03 -4.70 -21.28
C VAL A 321 17.52 -4.86 -21.55
N ALA A 322 18.13 -3.85 -22.18
CA ALA A 322 19.57 -3.73 -22.30
C ALA A 322 20.05 -2.53 -21.51
N PHE A 323 20.83 -2.75 -20.45
CA PHE A 323 21.46 -1.67 -19.70
C PHE A 323 22.46 -0.90 -20.56
N ASP A 324 22.60 0.40 -20.27
CA ASP A 324 23.58 1.24 -20.95
C ASP A 324 25.01 0.83 -20.56
N ASP A 325 25.87 0.62 -21.55
CA ASP A 325 27.27 0.20 -21.38
C ASP A 325 28.14 1.27 -20.68
N ALA A 326 27.69 2.52 -20.58
CA ALA A 326 28.34 3.57 -19.82
C ALA A 326 28.25 3.36 -18.30
N LEU A 327 27.26 2.62 -17.82
CA LEU A 327 27.12 2.27 -16.40
C LEU A 327 28.23 1.30 -15.99
N THR A 328 28.63 1.39 -14.74
CA THR A 328 29.47 0.35 -14.10
C THR A 328 28.57 -0.71 -13.45
N LEU A 329 29.13 -1.88 -13.16
CA LEU A 329 28.38 -2.92 -12.45
C LEU A 329 27.95 -2.48 -11.04
N ASN A 330 28.73 -1.60 -10.41
CA ASN A 330 28.38 -1.00 -9.12
C ASN A 330 27.17 -0.06 -9.24
N ASP A 331 27.08 0.73 -10.32
CA ASP A 331 25.91 1.58 -10.55
C ASP A 331 24.60 0.78 -10.62
N LEU A 332 24.67 -0.48 -11.11
CA LEU A 332 23.50 -1.33 -11.23
C LEU A 332 22.97 -1.87 -9.90
N VAL A 333 23.82 -1.90 -8.87
CA VAL A 333 23.47 -2.44 -7.53
C VAL A 333 23.51 -1.41 -6.41
N GLU A 334 23.76 -0.15 -6.76
CA GLU A 334 23.75 0.94 -5.80
C GLU A 334 22.36 1.11 -5.16
N LYS A 335 22.33 1.16 -3.82
CA LYS A 335 21.10 1.21 -3.06
C LYS A 335 20.55 2.64 -2.94
N ASN A 336 20.14 3.17 -4.09
CA ASN A 336 19.64 4.53 -4.21
C ASN A 336 18.15 4.61 -3.86
N PHE A 337 17.81 4.31 -2.61
CA PHE A 337 16.43 4.33 -2.13
C PHE A 337 15.71 5.63 -2.48
N GLY A 338 14.51 5.50 -3.05
CA GLY A 338 13.64 6.59 -3.42
C GLY A 338 13.90 7.18 -4.82
N HIS A 339 15.01 6.84 -5.50
CA HIS A 339 15.14 7.16 -6.91
C HIS A 339 13.98 6.53 -7.70
N ILE A 340 13.56 7.17 -8.77
CA ILE A 340 12.44 6.70 -9.59
C ILE A 340 12.93 6.39 -11.00
N ILE A 341 12.69 5.16 -11.46
CA ILE A 341 12.89 4.76 -12.85
C ILE A 341 11.59 5.05 -13.58
N VAL A 342 11.69 5.67 -14.76
CA VAL A 342 10.54 5.97 -15.62
C VAL A 342 10.79 5.44 -17.01
N GLU A 343 9.81 4.74 -17.58
CA GLU A 343 9.78 4.35 -19.00
C GLU A 343 9.23 5.49 -19.83
N VAL A 344 9.99 5.94 -20.83
CA VAL A 344 9.62 7.01 -21.76
C VAL A 344 9.84 6.55 -23.19
N ASP A 345 9.16 7.18 -24.14
CA ASP A 345 9.27 6.87 -25.57
C ASP A 345 10.72 7.02 -26.09
N ASN A 346 11.38 8.12 -25.75
CA ASN A 346 12.75 8.42 -26.14
C ASN A 346 13.43 9.39 -25.18
N ALA A 347 14.76 9.53 -25.31
CA ALA A 347 15.58 10.38 -24.45
C ALA A 347 15.24 11.88 -24.52
N GLU A 348 14.66 12.36 -25.64
CA GLU A 348 14.31 13.78 -25.80
C GLU A 348 13.22 14.21 -24.82
N VAL A 349 12.38 13.27 -24.37
CA VAL A 349 11.31 13.55 -23.38
C VAL A 349 11.87 14.11 -22.08
N VAL A 350 13.07 13.70 -21.70
CA VAL A 350 13.73 14.12 -20.46
C VAL A 350 14.84 15.15 -20.67
N ALA A 351 15.05 15.61 -21.90
CA ALA A 351 16.03 16.65 -22.20
C ALA A 351 15.69 17.94 -21.44
N GLY A 352 16.59 18.39 -20.59
CA GLY A 352 16.40 19.59 -19.77
C GLY A 352 15.97 19.35 -18.31
N TYR A 353 15.71 18.08 -17.92
CA TYR A 353 15.59 17.75 -16.50
C TYR A 353 16.99 17.60 -15.87
N GLU A 354 17.13 18.10 -14.65
CA GLU A 354 18.37 17.97 -13.87
C GLU A 354 18.40 16.62 -13.13
N ASN A 355 19.56 16.11 -12.77
CA ASN A 355 19.75 14.86 -12.03
C ASN A 355 18.99 13.67 -12.63
N VAL A 356 19.03 13.54 -13.98
CA VAL A 356 18.43 12.43 -14.72
C VAL A 356 19.50 11.76 -15.55
N ARG A 357 19.52 10.43 -15.58
CA ARG A 357 20.38 9.66 -16.48
C ARG A 357 19.59 8.60 -17.24
N ILE A 358 19.99 8.31 -18.44
CA ILE A 358 19.53 7.14 -19.19
C ILE A 358 20.22 5.92 -18.60
N ILE A 359 19.45 4.87 -18.28
CA ILE A 359 19.99 3.66 -17.68
C ILE A 359 19.89 2.43 -18.60
N ALA A 360 18.90 2.40 -19.50
CA ALA A 360 18.67 1.22 -20.33
C ALA A 360 17.72 1.54 -21.49
N SER A 361 17.61 0.60 -22.42
CA SER A 361 16.57 0.56 -23.44
C SER A 361 15.80 -0.76 -23.38
N THR A 362 14.51 -0.72 -23.70
CA THR A 362 13.66 -1.91 -23.78
C THR A 362 13.75 -2.56 -25.17
N ASN A 363 13.56 -3.88 -25.23
CA ASN A 363 13.60 -4.66 -26.45
C ASN A 363 12.66 -5.87 -26.43
N GLU A 364 12.56 -6.61 -27.51
CA GLU A 364 11.68 -7.79 -27.62
C GLU A 364 12.31 -9.07 -27.04
N GLU A 365 13.56 -9.06 -26.60
CA GLU A 365 14.18 -10.20 -25.94
C GLU A 365 13.56 -10.42 -24.55
N LYS A 366 13.29 -11.68 -24.22
CA LYS A 366 12.81 -12.02 -22.85
C LYS A 366 13.99 -12.19 -21.89
N ALA A 367 14.84 -11.18 -21.81
CA ALA A 367 16.04 -11.19 -20.99
C ALA A 367 16.48 -9.77 -20.62
N VAL A 368 17.21 -9.64 -19.52
CA VAL A 368 17.97 -8.42 -19.22
C VAL A 368 19.45 -8.67 -19.56
N SER A 369 20.04 -7.71 -20.26
CA SER A 369 21.42 -7.81 -20.75
C SER A 369 22.27 -6.62 -20.31
N TYR A 370 23.57 -6.88 -20.14
CA TYR A 370 24.57 -5.88 -19.82
C TYR A 370 25.94 -6.34 -20.32
N LYS A 371 26.64 -5.55 -21.19
CA LYS A 371 27.98 -5.80 -21.74
C LYS A 371 28.18 -7.21 -22.28
N GLY A 372 27.18 -7.72 -23.02
CA GLY A 372 27.24 -9.03 -23.67
C GLY A 372 26.82 -10.23 -22.80
N GLU A 373 26.63 -10.04 -21.51
CA GLU A 373 26.00 -11.04 -20.65
C GLU A 373 24.49 -10.86 -20.63
N LYS A 374 23.74 -11.94 -20.41
CA LYS A 374 22.29 -11.86 -20.23
C LYS A 374 21.75 -12.95 -19.33
N VAL A 375 20.67 -12.60 -18.60
CA VAL A 375 19.87 -13.53 -17.79
C VAL A 375 18.44 -13.45 -18.27
N THR A 376 17.81 -14.59 -18.52
CA THR A 376 16.42 -14.66 -19.00
C THR A 376 15.45 -14.20 -17.91
N LEU A 377 14.29 -13.69 -18.31
CA LEU A 377 13.26 -13.26 -17.34
C LEU A 377 12.70 -14.44 -16.56
N ASP A 378 12.58 -15.62 -17.17
CA ASP A 378 12.09 -16.82 -16.49
C ASP A 378 13.10 -17.31 -15.43
N ASP A 379 14.39 -17.44 -15.78
CA ASP A 379 15.43 -17.81 -14.80
C ASP A 379 15.49 -16.80 -13.63
N ALA A 380 15.45 -15.51 -13.96
CA ALA A 380 15.48 -14.44 -12.97
C ALA A 380 14.26 -14.48 -12.05
N TYR A 381 13.07 -14.78 -12.59
CA TYR A 381 11.85 -14.88 -11.81
C TYR A 381 11.87 -16.10 -10.87
N GLU A 382 12.36 -17.24 -11.33
CA GLU A 382 12.55 -18.43 -10.49
C GLU A 382 13.52 -18.15 -9.34
N ILE A 383 14.64 -17.47 -9.61
CA ILE A 383 15.60 -17.05 -8.58
C ILE A 383 14.92 -16.11 -7.56
N ASN A 384 14.09 -15.18 -8.03
CA ASN A 384 13.43 -14.20 -7.19
C ASN A 384 12.33 -14.80 -6.29
N CYS A 385 11.66 -15.85 -6.72
CA CYS A 385 10.65 -16.58 -5.93
C CYS A 385 11.28 -17.56 -4.93
N ALA A 386 12.44 -18.13 -5.25
CA ALA A 386 13.04 -19.24 -4.51
C ALA A 386 13.23 -19.01 -3.00
N PRO A 387 13.64 -17.82 -2.49
CA PRO A 387 13.87 -17.61 -1.07
C PRO A 387 12.65 -17.85 -0.18
N LEU A 388 11.45 -17.55 -0.68
CA LEU A 388 10.21 -17.68 0.07
C LEU A 388 9.37 -18.90 -0.32
N GLU A 389 9.73 -19.64 -1.38
CA GLU A 389 8.93 -20.73 -1.92
C GLU A 389 8.69 -21.87 -0.90
N SER A 390 9.64 -22.14 0.00
CA SER A 390 9.48 -23.16 1.05
C SER A 390 8.47 -22.80 2.13
N VAL A 391 8.25 -21.50 2.37
CA VAL A 391 7.35 -20.97 3.43
C VAL A 391 6.02 -20.51 2.83
N TYR A 392 6.09 -19.83 1.71
CA TYR A 392 4.96 -19.27 0.97
C TYR A 392 5.01 -19.70 -0.50
N PRO A 393 4.69 -20.98 -0.80
CA PRO A 393 4.77 -21.49 -2.17
C PRO A 393 3.85 -20.71 -3.11
N THR A 394 4.38 -20.36 -4.28
CA THR A 394 3.65 -19.66 -5.36
C THR A 394 2.72 -20.60 -6.12
N THR A 395 2.89 -21.92 -5.97
CA THR A 395 2.05 -22.92 -6.60
C THR A 395 1.47 -23.87 -5.55
N ALA A 396 0.20 -24.21 -5.70
CA ALA A 396 -0.42 -25.26 -4.92
C ALA A 396 0.16 -26.62 -5.31
N LYS A 397 0.14 -27.60 -4.37
CA LYS A 397 0.45 -28.98 -4.72
C LYS A 397 -0.47 -29.44 -5.85
N ALA A 398 0.09 -30.10 -6.83
CA ALA A 398 -0.69 -30.64 -7.94
C ALA A 398 -1.89 -31.45 -7.42
N PRO A 399 -3.09 -31.25 -8.00
CA PRO A 399 -4.26 -32.05 -7.60
C PRO A 399 -4.01 -33.54 -7.90
N THR A 400 -4.47 -34.39 -7.01
CA THR A 400 -4.38 -35.86 -7.17
C THR A 400 -5.36 -36.41 -8.20
N THR A 401 -6.27 -35.59 -8.68
CA THR A 401 -7.29 -35.90 -9.67
C THR A 401 -7.09 -35.07 -10.94
N GLU A 402 -7.34 -35.73 -12.09
CA GLU A 402 -7.34 -35.03 -13.37
C GLU A 402 -8.38 -33.89 -13.39
N VAL A 403 -7.95 -32.65 -13.63
CA VAL A 403 -8.86 -31.53 -13.82
C VAL A 403 -9.45 -31.61 -15.21
N ARG A 404 -10.78 -31.83 -15.29
CA ARG A 404 -11.48 -31.77 -16.56
C ARG A 404 -11.58 -30.32 -17.01
N THR A 405 -10.96 -30.01 -18.14
CA THR A 405 -11.16 -28.75 -18.84
C THR A 405 -12.28 -28.92 -19.86
N GLY A 406 -13.17 -27.95 -19.90
CA GLY A 406 -14.25 -27.93 -20.89
C GLY A 406 -14.46 -26.51 -21.38
N ASP A 407 -14.45 -26.31 -22.70
CA ASP A 407 -14.81 -25.05 -23.30
C ASP A 407 -16.32 -25.00 -23.52
N CYS A 408 -16.98 -24.08 -22.82
CA CYS A 408 -18.40 -23.79 -23.04
C CYS A 408 -18.50 -22.57 -23.99
N ASN A 409 -18.35 -22.83 -25.28
CA ASN A 409 -18.38 -21.79 -26.33
C ASN A 409 -19.84 -21.51 -26.81
N GLU A 410 -20.79 -22.35 -26.45
CA GLU A 410 -22.18 -22.16 -26.78
C GLU A 410 -22.96 -21.62 -25.58
N ARG A 411 -23.27 -20.33 -25.59
CA ARG A 411 -24.29 -19.80 -24.68
C ARG A 411 -25.64 -20.17 -25.22
N GLY A 412 -26.28 -21.18 -24.64
CA GLY A 412 -27.70 -21.40 -24.83
C GLY A 412 -28.45 -20.09 -24.47
N LYS A 413 -29.25 -19.59 -25.38
CA LYS A 413 -30.14 -18.46 -25.08
C LYS A 413 -31.20 -18.93 -24.10
N MET A 414 -31.01 -18.67 -22.82
CA MET A 414 -32.06 -18.86 -21.82
C MET A 414 -32.97 -17.64 -21.87
N PHE A 415 -34.21 -17.87 -22.25
CA PHE A 415 -35.26 -16.84 -22.19
C PHE A 415 -36.17 -17.15 -21.01
N ALA A 416 -36.44 -16.12 -20.20
CA ALA A 416 -37.49 -16.22 -19.22
C ALA A 416 -38.82 -16.53 -19.90
N SER A 417 -39.60 -17.46 -19.34
CA SER A 417 -40.92 -17.81 -19.85
C SER A 417 -41.93 -16.66 -19.75
N LYS A 418 -41.67 -15.74 -18.84
CA LYS A 418 -42.46 -14.52 -18.62
C LYS A 418 -41.53 -13.32 -18.65
N LYS A 419 -41.88 -12.28 -19.38
CA LYS A 419 -41.15 -11.01 -19.43
C LYS A 419 -41.89 -9.98 -18.60
N TYR A 420 -41.09 -9.14 -17.92
CA TYR A 420 -41.57 -7.99 -17.16
C TYR A 420 -40.92 -6.74 -17.72
N ASP A 421 -41.65 -5.63 -17.75
CA ASP A 421 -41.14 -4.33 -18.16
C ASP A 421 -40.17 -3.78 -17.12
N GLU A 422 -40.42 -4.08 -15.85
CA GLU A 422 -39.58 -3.76 -14.71
C GLU A 422 -39.43 -5.01 -13.82
N VAL A 423 -38.21 -5.33 -13.42
CA VAL A 423 -37.91 -6.44 -12.51
C VAL A 423 -37.77 -5.88 -11.10
N ASN A 424 -38.65 -6.30 -10.18
CA ASN A 424 -38.57 -5.95 -8.78
C ASN A 424 -37.80 -7.02 -7.99
N VAL A 425 -36.86 -6.56 -7.18
CA VAL A 425 -36.03 -7.40 -6.28
C VAL A 425 -36.34 -7.01 -4.86
N VAL A 426 -36.57 -7.97 -3.98
CA VAL A 426 -36.67 -7.73 -2.53
C VAL A 426 -35.45 -8.37 -1.83
N ILE A 427 -34.83 -7.62 -0.94
CA ILE A 427 -33.72 -8.08 -0.11
C ILE A 427 -34.14 -7.91 1.36
N PRO A 428 -34.46 -9.01 2.09
CA PRO A 428 -34.69 -8.91 3.52
C PRO A 428 -33.35 -8.71 4.28
N VAL A 429 -33.37 -7.75 5.17
CA VAL A 429 -32.21 -7.39 6.01
C VAL A 429 -32.50 -7.78 7.45
N PHE A 430 -31.91 -8.87 7.90
CA PHE A 430 -32.02 -9.39 9.26
C PHE A 430 -30.93 -8.76 10.15
N PRO A 431 -31.09 -8.75 11.47
CA PRO A 431 -30.01 -8.41 12.38
C PRO A 431 -28.76 -9.25 12.10
N GLY A 432 -27.64 -8.60 11.79
CA GLY A 432 -26.38 -9.25 11.41
C GLY A 432 -26.22 -9.52 9.89
N THR A 433 -27.20 -9.22 9.07
CA THR A 433 -27.03 -9.20 7.61
C THR A 433 -26.01 -8.13 7.23
N ASN A 434 -25.16 -8.42 6.26
CA ASN A 434 -24.25 -7.49 5.63
C ASN A 434 -24.28 -7.67 4.10
N CYS A 435 -23.63 -6.74 3.36
CA CYS A 435 -23.61 -6.68 1.90
C CYS A 435 -24.99 -6.41 1.24
N GLU A 436 -26.00 -5.98 1.99
CA GLU A 436 -27.32 -5.63 1.42
C GLU A 436 -27.23 -4.46 0.44
N PHE A 437 -26.41 -3.46 0.72
CA PHE A 437 -26.20 -2.32 -0.17
C PHE A 437 -25.40 -2.71 -1.42
N ASP A 438 -24.44 -3.62 -1.31
CA ASP A 438 -23.70 -4.14 -2.46
C ASP A 438 -24.57 -4.99 -3.36
N SER A 439 -25.41 -5.84 -2.77
CA SER A 439 -26.41 -6.64 -3.49
C SER A 439 -27.42 -5.74 -4.19
N LYS A 440 -27.98 -4.75 -3.49
CA LYS A 440 -28.87 -3.74 -4.07
C LYS A 440 -28.24 -3.08 -5.28
N ARG A 441 -27.03 -2.56 -5.14
CA ARG A 441 -26.29 -1.88 -6.21
C ARG A 441 -26.06 -2.77 -7.43
N ALA A 442 -25.74 -4.04 -7.22
CA ALA A 442 -25.53 -5.00 -8.31
C ALA A 442 -26.81 -5.22 -9.13
N PHE A 443 -27.96 -5.38 -8.47
CA PHE A 443 -29.24 -5.54 -9.14
C PHE A 443 -29.71 -4.26 -9.82
N GLU A 444 -29.55 -3.09 -9.19
CA GLU A 444 -29.87 -1.78 -9.80
C GLU A 444 -29.01 -1.51 -11.04
N LYS A 445 -27.73 -1.88 -11.02
CA LYS A 445 -26.84 -1.79 -12.18
C LYS A 445 -27.29 -2.71 -13.33
N ALA A 446 -27.94 -3.81 -13.02
CA ALA A 446 -28.57 -4.70 -14.01
C ALA A 446 -29.92 -4.20 -14.49
N GLY A 447 -30.43 -3.05 -14.01
CA GLY A 447 -31.69 -2.43 -14.40
C GLY A 447 -32.88 -2.86 -13.57
N ALA A 448 -32.71 -3.51 -12.43
CA ALA A 448 -33.79 -3.90 -11.54
C ALA A 448 -34.12 -2.77 -10.54
N LYS A 449 -35.36 -2.80 -10.01
CA LYS A 449 -35.79 -1.98 -8.89
C LYS A 449 -35.68 -2.78 -7.59
N VAL A 450 -34.93 -2.28 -6.64
CA VAL A 450 -34.61 -3.02 -5.41
C VAL A 450 -35.25 -2.38 -4.19
N GLN A 451 -35.96 -3.22 -3.40
CA GLN A 451 -36.49 -2.85 -2.10
C GLN A 451 -35.72 -3.60 -1.00
N LEU A 452 -35.14 -2.85 -0.03
CA LEU A 452 -34.65 -3.42 1.22
C LEU A 452 -35.79 -3.47 2.23
N VAL A 453 -35.98 -4.62 2.88
CA VAL A 453 -36.98 -4.79 3.96
C VAL A 453 -36.23 -5.11 5.25
N LEU A 454 -36.16 -4.13 6.13
CA LEU A 454 -35.48 -4.30 7.42
C LEU A 454 -36.35 -5.09 8.40
N ILE A 455 -35.87 -6.24 8.82
CA ILE A 455 -36.54 -7.09 9.80
C ILE A 455 -36.25 -6.59 11.20
N ARG A 456 -37.22 -5.96 11.83
CA ARG A 456 -37.14 -5.45 13.19
C ARG A 456 -37.52 -6.54 14.19
N ASN A 457 -36.74 -6.69 15.26
CA ASN A 457 -36.92 -7.79 16.22
C ASN A 457 -36.91 -7.34 17.70
N LYS A 458 -37.11 -6.05 17.96
CA LYS A 458 -37.08 -5.52 19.33
C LYS A 458 -38.31 -5.86 20.11
N THR A 459 -39.47 -5.94 19.46
CA THR A 459 -40.75 -6.27 20.06
C THR A 459 -41.49 -7.32 19.23
N GLU A 460 -42.46 -8.00 19.80
CA GLU A 460 -43.34 -8.92 19.08
C GLU A 460 -44.13 -8.23 17.96
N GLU A 461 -44.50 -6.98 18.17
CA GLU A 461 -45.22 -6.16 17.21
C GLU A 461 -44.30 -5.80 16.00
N ASP A 462 -43.05 -5.44 16.30
CA ASP A 462 -42.04 -5.18 15.24
C ASP A 462 -41.83 -6.40 14.35
N ILE A 463 -41.73 -7.60 14.93
CA ILE A 463 -41.56 -8.86 14.19
C ILE A 463 -42.77 -9.09 13.27
N LYS A 464 -44.00 -9.02 13.82
CA LYS A 464 -45.21 -9.20 13.01
C LYS A 464 -45.28 -8.22 11.86
N LYS A 465 -45.08 -6.93 12.14
CA LYS A 465 -45.08 -5.90 11.11
C LYS A 465 -44.00 -6.13 10.04
N SER A 466 -42.81 -6.53 10.42
CA SER A 466 -41.72 -6.82 9.46
C SER A 466 -42.04 -8.03 8.58
N VAL A 467 -42.70 -9.04 9.14
CA VAL A 467 -43.15 -10.23 8.37
C VAL A 467 -44.23 -9.84 7.37
N ASP A 468 -45.21 -9.04 7.79
CA ASP A 468 -46.30 -8.57 6.91
C ASP A 468 -45.73 -7.71 5.76
N GLU A 469 -44.77 -6.79 6.05
CA GLU A 469 -44.09 -5.97 5.06
C GLU A 469 -43.26 -6.83 4.09
N LEU A 470 -42.60 -7.88 4.58
CA LEU A 470 -41.84 -8.80 3.74
C LEU A 470 -42.74 -9.63 2.83
N GLU A 471 -43.84 -10.14 3.36
CA GLU A 471 -44.83 -10.90 2.59
C GLU A 471 -45.39 -10.05 1.43
N GLU A 472 -45.77 -8.80 1.71
CA GLU A 472 -46.25 -7.87 0.67
C GLU A 472 -45.17 -7.61 -0.39
N ALA A 473 -43.89 -7.39 0.06
CA ALA A 473 -42.79 -7.16 -0.84
C ALA A 473 -42.52 -8.38 -1.76
N ILE A 474 -42.56 -9.61 -1.22
CA ILE A 474 -42.39 -10.85 -1.97
C ILE A 474 -43.47 -11.01 -3.05
N HIS A 475 -44.74 -10.73 -2.72
CA HIS A 475 -45.81 -10.84 -3.70
C HIS A 475 -45.62 -9.92 -4.91
N ASN A 476 -44.92 -8.80 -4.74
CA ASN A 476 -44.66 -7.81 -5.79
C ASN A 476 -43.30 -8.01 -6.49
N ALA A 477 -42.48 -8.93 -6.03
CA ALA A 477 -41.12 -9.15 -6.55
C ALA A 477 -41.04 -10.36 -7.51
N GLN A 478 -40.04 -10.36 -8.35
CA GLN A 478 -39.69 -11.47 -9.22
C GLN A 478 -38.42 -12.18 -8.72
N ILE A 479 -37.63 -11.50 -7.86
CA ILE A 479 -36.38 -12.01 -7.28
C ILE A 479 -36.36 -11.67 -5.77
N MET A 480 -35.91 -12.64 -4.98
CA MET A 480 -35.62 -12.46 -3.55
C MET A 480 -34.22 -13.01 -3.25
#